data_2b3428e3b249e6924be7939fa310a535
#
_entry.id   2b3428e3b249e6924be7939fa310a535
#
_cell.length_a   1.000
_cell.length_b   1.000
_cell.length_c   1.000
_cell.angle_alpha   90.00
_cell.angle_beta   90.00
_cell.angle_gamma   90.00
#
_symmetry.space_group_name_H-M   'P 1'
#
loop_
_entity.id
_entity.type
_entity.pdbx_description
1 polymer ?
#
loop_
_entity_poly.entity_id
_entity_poly.type
_entity_poly.pdbx_seq_one_letter_code
_entity_poly.pdbx_strand_id
1 'polypeptide(L)'
;MEAEARGREPARWCMHWSEVGVFDDNAAAFGIDISNLMEAAGQGLAAQAIRMLEAAEKRRGPVWILCGPGNNGGDGFTAALGLVEEGVDVRLLATHLIQRSAVAQGYRERCSAADIPLSIWPEVKSTIGTGHPALVIDCLLGAGPGVAGGRLRGDVANVRNWLTESRGRNSPVLACDMPTGLGGPDVIPATATVTYHAEKWALREADGQVHPDVGEIHTANLPWPARVEDCGPGDARRHPPIRAEARKGDRGRLLIVGGGPYHGAPILAGLAAERSGCDLIHLAMPSDAVERAEWPLSLIPESIPDTSHLTSLSVGQILNRVLTGRGCQAVLIGPGLGREDSSIDAVCELIDKFVEANIPLIIDADAIRALPSHAWPIGMVGVVTPHADEMAHWLGASDPAEILQIRARRDGISRVVEDESCVIVRTGAEDALWAPGDRHCFATGGHARMSVGGTGDLLSGCIAGLIAQGMSPWAASRLGCALLRAAGASAAVEYGPGLSASDVPPHIARTLAQWMGQDADRDA
;
A
#
# COMPACT_ATOMS: atom_id res chain seq x y z
N MET A 1 5.84 -1.64 -27.29
CA MET A 1 7.08 -0.85 -27.19
C MET A 1 6.71 0.57 -27.54
N GLU A 2 6.79 1.47 -26.59
CA GLU A 2 6.41 2.89 -26.57
C GLU A 2 5.17 3.23 -25.74
N ALA A 3 5.22 2.90 -24.42
CA ALA A 3 4.68 3.76 -23.37
C ALA A 3 5.90 4.45 -22.75
N GLU A 4 6.59 5.24 -23.54
CA GLU A 4 7.71 6.07 -23.10
C GLU A 4 7.21 7.15 -22.14
N ALA A 5 7.80 7.10 -20.95
CA ALA A 5 8.19 8.24 -20.15
C ALA A 5 7.41 9.53 -20.45
N ARG A 6 6.17 9.61 -19.98
CA ARG A 6 5.65 10.92 -19.61
C ARG A 6 6.53 11.36 -18.46
N GLY A 7 7.33 12.42 -18.67
CA GLY A 7 8.17 13.00 -17.64
C GLY A 7 7.29 13.44 -16.45
N ARG A 8 7.01 12.51 -15.56
CA ARG A 8 6.40 12.81 -14.27
C ARG A 8 7.49 13.47 -13.42
N GLU A 9 7.19 14.64 -12.93
CA GLU A 9 7.89 15.13 -11.74
C GLU A 9 7.72 14.06 -10.63
N PRO A 10 8.77 13.79 -9.83
CA PRO A 10 8.65 12.86 -8.71
C PRO A 10 7.46 13.25 -7.84
N ALA A 11 6.73 12.26 -7.37
CA ALA A 11 5.54 12.47 -6.58
C ALA A 11 5.82 13.44 -5.42
N ARG A 12 5.11 14.56 -5.38
CA ARG A 12 5.22 15.57 -4.29
C ARG A 12 4.45 15.17 -3.03
N TRP A 13 3.97 13.92 -2.98
CA TRP A 13 3.19 13.42 -1.86
C TRP A 13 4.08 12.72 -0.82
N CYS A 14 3.68 12.79 0.44
CA CYS A 14 4.34 12.05 1.49
C CYS A 14 3.89 10.58 1.47
N MET A 15 4.85 9.68 1.47
CA MET A 15 4.61 8.24 1.38
C MET A 15 4.32 7.65 2.76
N HIS A 16 3.33 6.75 2.85
CA HIS A 16 3.19 5.91 4.01
C HIS A 16 4.31 4.85 4.05
N TRP A 17 4.82 4.53 5.23
CA TRP A 17 5.93 3.56 5.38
C TRP A 17 5.60 2.19 4.76
N SER A 18 4.32 1.77 4.76
CA SER A 18 3.91 0.48 4.18
C SER A 18 4.04 0.41 2.65
N GLU A 19 4.18 1.53 1.97
CA GLU A 19 4.34 1.57 0.51
C GLU A 19 5.78 1.32 0.08
N VAL A 20 6.76 1.59 0.94
CA VAL A 20 8.19 1.34 0.65
C VAL A 20 8.41 -0.10 0.19
N GLY A 21 7.94 -1.08 0.99
CA GLY A 21 8.07 -2.48 0.64
C GLY A 21 7.29 -2.88 -0.62
N VAL A 22 6.15 -2.24 -0.90
CA VAL A 22 5.39 -2.47 -2.14
C VAL A 22 6.22 -2.04 -3.37
N PHE A 23 6.87 -0.89 -3.28
CA PHE A 23 7.69 -0.38 -4.39
C PHE A 23 8.98 -1.19 -4.59
N ASP A 24 9.62 -1.63 -3.51
CA ASP A 24 10.75 -2.57 -3.58
C ASP A 24 10.36 -3.87 -4.31
N ASP A 25 9.21 -4.44 -3.97
CA ASP A 25 8.71 -5.67 -4.58
C ASP A 25 8.27 -5.44 -6.04
N ASN A 26 7.66 -4.30 -6.36
CA ASN A 26 7.37 -3.92 -7.73
C ASN A 26 8.67 -3.76 -8.55
N ALA A 27 9.68 -3.09 -7.99
CA ALA A 27 10.98 -2.93 -8.65
C ALA A 27 11.59 -4.29 -8.99
N ALA A 28 11.61 -5.23 -8.03
CA ALA A 28 12.09 -6.58 -8.24
C ALA A 28 11.29 -7.33 -9.31
N ALA A 29 9.96 -7.23 -9.30
CA ALA A 29 9.08 -7.87 -10.27
C ALA A 29 9.29 -7.29 -11.70
N PHE A 30 9.67 -6.03 -11.80
CA PHE A 30 10.02 -5.39 -13.08
C PHE A 30 11.48 -5.63 -13.52
N GLY A 31 12.22 -6.49 -12.79
CA GLY A 31 13.59 -6.86 -13.12
C GLY A 31 14.63 -5.78 -12.80
N ILE A 32 14.31 -4.86 -11.88
CA ILE A 32 15.28 -3.88 -11.40
C ILE A 32 16.16 -4.57 -10.35
N ASP A 33 17.47 -4.45 -10.55
CA ASP A 33 18.43 -5.01 -9.60
C ASP A 33 18.39 -4.20 -8.28
N ILE A 34 17.99 -4.86 -7.21
CA ILE A 34 17.91 -4.26 -5.87
C ILE A 34 19.29 -3.81 -5.39
N SER A 35 20.38 -4.43 -5.86
CA SER A 35 21.73 -3.99 -5.52
C SER A 35 22.01 -2.57 -6.05
N ASN A 36 21.52 -2.23 -7.22
CA ASN A 36 21.65 -0.88 -7.79
C ASN A 36 20.85 0.16 -6.98
N LEU A 37 19.68 -0.23 -6.45
CA LEU A 37 18.88 0.66 -5.59
C LEU A 37 19.59 0.92 -4.26
N MET A 38 20.14 -0.12 -3.63
CA MET A 38 20.92 -0.01 -2.40
C MET A 38 22.20 0.80 -2.61
N GLU A 39 22.87 0.64 -3.75
CA GLU A 39 24.03 1.44 -4.10
C GLU A 39 23.69 2.92 -4.24
N ALA A 40 22.61 3.24 -4.95
CA ALA A 40 22.14 4.63 -5.07
C ALA A 40 21.73 5.23 -3.73
N ALA A 41 21.06 4.46 -2.87
CA ALA A 41 20.69 4.87 -1.52
C ALA A 41 21.93 5.19 -0.67
N GLY A 42 22.91 4.29 -0.64
CA GLY A 42 24.17 4.50 0.08
C GLY A 42 24.98 5.67 -0.46
N GLN A 43 25.03 5.86 -1.78
CA GLN A 43 25.68 7.04 -2.39
C GLN A 43 25.00 8.36 -1.96
N GLY A 44 23.67 8.40 -1.95
CA GLY A 44 22.91 9.54 -1.46
C GLY A 44 23.20 9.87 0.01
N LEU A 45 23.29 8.83 0.84
CA LEU A 45 23.64 8.94 2.24
C LEU A 45 25.09 9.43 2.45
N ALA A 46 26.05 8.88 1.72
CA ALA A 46 27.46 9.29 1.75
C ALA A 46 27.63 10.75 1.31
N ALA A 47 26.98 11.15 0.22
CA ALA A 47 27.02 12.53 -0.25
C ALA A 47 26.50 13.53 0.77
N GLN A 48 25.43 13.21 1.52
CA GLN A 48 24.93 14.06 2.59
C GLN A 48 25.87 14.08 3.79
N ALA A 49 26.46 12.94 4.14
CA ALA A 49 27.46 12.86 5.21
C ALA A 49 28.68 13.76 4.92
N ILE A 50 29.18 13.74 3.67
CA ILE A 50 30.30 14.62 3.24
C ILE A 50 29.92 16.10 3.39
N ARG A 51 28.73 16.52 2.92
CA ARG A 51 28.26 17.90 3.10
C ARG A 51 28.21 18.32 4.58
N MET A 52 27.74 17.43 5.47
CA MET A 52 27.72 17.71 6.90
C MET A 52 29.13 17.83 7.52
N LEU A 53 30.09 17.02 7.06
CA LEU A 53 31.48 17.07 7.51
C LEU A 53 32.17 18.36 7.05
N GLU A 54 31.95 18.76 5.80
CA GLU A 54 32.48 20.02 5.24
C GLU A 54 31.94 21.25 5.97
N ALA A 55 30.61 21.28 6.23
CA ALA A 55 29.99 22.38 6.99
C ALA A 55 30.49 22.47 8.44
N ALA A 56 31.00 21.37 8.97
CA ALA A 56 31.48 21.29 10.36
C ALA A 56 32.96 21.62 10.56
N GLU A 57 33.61 22.39 9.69
CA GLU A 57 35.05 22.80 9.57
C GLU A 57 36.01 22.46 10.74
N LYS A 58 35.53 22.35 11.98
CA LYS A 58 36.30 22.13 13.21
C LYS A 58 36.14 20.73 13.82
N ARG A 59 35.24 19.89 13.31
CA ARG A 59 35.02 18.53 13.86
C ARG A 59 35.95 17.53 13.19
N ARG A 60 36.97 17.09 13.91
CA ARG A 60 37.88 16.04 13.49
C ARG A 60 37.52 14.76 14.23
N GLY A 61 37.48 13.63 13.53
CA GLY A 61 37.19 12.30 14.10
C GLY A 61 36.61 11.35 13.06
N PRO A 62 36.48 10.08 13.40
CA PRO A 62 35.87 9.10 12.53
C PRO A 62 34.38 9.36 12.34
N VAL A 63 33.81 8.81 11.25
CA VAL A 63 32.37 8.64 11.08
C VAL A 63 31.99 7.28 11.65
N TRP A 64 31.03 7.25 12.58
CA TRP A 64 30.45 6.00 13.06
C TRP A 64 29.19 5.69 12.29
N ILE A 65 29.09 4.49 11.72
CA ILE A 65 27.88 4.01 11.05
C ILE A 65 27.30 2.84 11.84
N LEU A 66 26.06 3.01 12.31
CA LEU A 66 25.35 2.02 13.09
C LEU A 66 24.41 1.24 12.16
N CYS A 67 24.72 -0.05 11.90
CA CYS A 67 24.01 -0.87 10.92
C CYS A 67 23.08 -1.88 11.59
N GLY A 68 21.79 -1.81 11.27
CA GLY A 68 20.78 -2.81 11.62
C GLY A 68 20.86 -4.07 10.73
N PRO A 69 19.98 -5.06 10.96
CA PRO A 69 20.03 -6.34 10.23
C PRO A 69 19.33 -6.31 8.85
N GLY A 70 18.60 -5.25 8.52
CA GLY A 70 17.81 -5.12 7.30
C GLY A 70 18.49 -4.28 6.20
N ASN A 71 17.70 -3.91 5.17
CA ASN A 71 18.17 -3.10 4.05
C ASN A 71 18.75 -1.75 4.49
N ASN A 72 18.18 -1.11 5.50
CA ASN A 72 18.72 0.15 6.05
C ASN A 72 20.17 0.00 6.53
N GLY A 73 20.51 -1.14 7.16
CA GLY A 73 21.91 -1.49 7.46
C GLY A 73 22.76 -1.70 6.20
N GLY A 74 22.15 -2.25 5.15
CA GLY A 74 22.77 -2.40 3.83
C GLY A 74 23.16 -1.06 3.22
N ASP A 75 22.28 -0.06 3.28
CA ASP A 75 22.54 1.31 2.84
C ASP A 75 23.71 1.91 3.62
N GLY A 76 23.81 1.61 4.92
CA GLY A 76 24.93 2.01 5.76
C GLY A 76 26.27 1.38 5.34
N PHE A 77 26.28 0.10 4.98
CA PHE A 77 27.49 -0.54 4.44
C PHE A 77 27.90 0.05 3.09
N THR A 78 26.93 0.34 2.24
CA THR A 78 27.18 0.97 0.94
C THR A 78 27.72 2.38 1.12
N ALA A 79 27.14 3.17 2.04
CA ALA A 79 27.64 4.52 2.35
C ALA A 79 29.07 4.48 2.92
N ALA A 80 29.41 3.44 3.71
CA ALA A 80 30.76 3.27 4.25
C ALA A 80 31.80 3.13 3.13
N LEU A 81 31.51 2.35 2.09
CA LEU A 81 32.38 2.20 0.94
C LEU A 81 32.61 3.55 0.23
N GLY A 82 31.53 4.28 -0.07
CA GLY A 82 31.65 5.60 -0.71
C GLY A 82 32.39 6.63 0.14
N LEU A 83 32.21 6.63 1.46
CA LEU A 83 32.94 7.53 2.34
C LEU A 83 34.45 7.22 2.41
N VAL A 84 34.82 5.92 2.41
CA VAL A 84 36.24 5.53 2.41
C VAL A 84 36.91 5.88 1.09
N GLU A 85 36.23 5.78 -0.05
CA GLU A 85 36.72 6.24 -1.36
C GLU A 85 37.05 7.74 -1.35
N GLU A 86 36.29 8.54 -0.58
CA GLU A 86 36.54 9.97 -0.37
C GLU A 86 37.54 10.27 0.77
N GLY A 87 38.21 9.24 1.30
CA GLY A 87 39.28 9.37 2.31
C GLY A 87 38.78 9.63 3.73
N VAL A 88 37.52 9.38 4.03
CA VAL A 88 36.93 9.54 5.38
C VAL A 88 37.28 8.34 6.25
N ASP A 89 37.73 8.57 7.51
CA ASP A 89 37.91 7.53 8.53
C ASP A 89 36.51 7.02 8.97
N VAL A 90 36.12 5.81 8.54
CA VAL A 90 34.83 5.19 8.81
C VAL A 90 35.00 4.03 9.79
N ARG A 91 34.06 3.90 10.72
CA ARG A 91 33.99 2.77 11.67
C ARG A 91 32.56 2.24 11.75
N LEU A 92 32.40 0.95 11.48
CA LEU A 92 31.10 0.27 11.44
C LEU A 92 30.80 -0.42 12.77
N LEU A 93 29.54 -0.30 13.22
CA LEU A 93 28.97 -1.11 14.28
C LEU A 93 27.70 -1.79 13.78
N ALA A 94 27.73 -3.10 13.57
CA ALA A 94 26.56 -3.87 13.19
C ALA A 94 25.92 -4.53 14.41
N THR A 95 24.59 -4.57 14.44
CA THR A 95 23.82 -5.25 15.50
C THR A 95 23.84 -6.77 15.33
N HIS A 96 24.05 -7.28 14.10
CA HIS A 96 23.98 -8.71 13.78
C HIS A 96 25.17 -9.15 12.93
N LEU A 97 25.57 -10.42 13.13
CA LEU A 97 26.65 -11.03 12.37
C LEU A 97 26.25 -11.27 10.90
N ILE A 98 25.00 -11.61 10.66
CA ILE A 98 24.45 -11.92 9.34
C ILE A 98 23.32 -10.92 9.06
N GLN A 99 23.29 -10.37 7.85
CA GLN A 99 22.22 -9.51 7.37
C GLN A 99 21.05 -10.35 6.87
N ARG A 100 19.81 -9.84 6.99
CA ARG A 100 18.60 -10.55 6.54
C ARG A 100 18.51 -10.62 5.02
N SER A 101 18.99 -9.57 4.32
CA SER A 101 18.99 -9.49 2.87
C SER A 101 20.35 -9.94 2.33
N ALA A 102 20.35 -10.79 1.29
CA ALA A 102 21.57 -11.23 0.60
C ALA A 102 22.34 -10.05 0.00
N VAL A 103 21.63 -9.02 -0.48
CA VAL A 103 22.25 -7.81 -1.02
C VAL A 103 22.99 -7.05 0.09
N ALA A 104 22.34 -6.80 1.23
CA ALA A 104 22.97 -6.15 2.39
C ALA A 104 24.17 -6.94 2.91
N GLN A 105 24.06 -8.27 2.92
CA GLN A 105 25.15 -9.16 3.30
C GLN A 105 26.36 -9.03 2.34
N GLY A 106 26.12 -8.97 1.03
CA GLY A 106 27.16 -8.76 0.03
C GLY A 106 27.91 -7.43 0.23
N TYR A 107 27.21 -6.33 0.52
CA TYR A 107 27.85 -5.04 0.83
C TYR A 107 28.64 -5.07 2.13
N ARG A 108 28.15 -5.75 3.16
CA ARG A 108 28.90 -5.97 4.39
C ARG A 108 30.23 -6.73 4.13
N GLU A 109 30.19 -7.76 3.28
CA GLU A 109 31.39 -8.51 2.87
C GLU A 109 32.38 -7.65 2.08
N ARG A 110 31.87 -6.78 1.22
CA ARG A 110 32.71 -5.77 0.50
C ARG A 110 33.37 -4.80 1.48
N CYS A 111 32.68 -4.34 2.52
CA CYS A 111 33.30 -3.53 3.57
C CYS A 111 34.43 -4.28 4.29
N SER A 112 34.24 -5.56 4.59
CA SER A 112 35.29 -6.41 5.19
C SER A 112 36.48 -6.61 4.24
N ALA A 113 36.25 -6.79 2.95
CA ALA A 113 37.29 -6.92 1.95
C ALA A 113 38.07 -5.60 1.70
N ALA A 114 37.45 -4.47 1.99
CA ALA A 114 38.07 -3.14 1.94
C ALA A 114 38.77 -2.74 3.27
N ASP A 115 38.94 -3.69 4.20
CA ASP A 115 39.54 -3.49 5.53
C ASP A 115 38.89 -2.36 6.36
N ILE A 116 37.60 -2.06 6.13
CA ILE A 116 36.86 -1.08 6.93
C ILE A 116 36.63 -1.65 8.35
N PRO A 117 37.05 -0.93 9.40
CA PRO A 117 36.89 -1.41 10.77
C PRO A 117 35.42 -1.69 11.11
N LEU A 118 35.08 -2.96 11.39
CA LEU A 118 33.75 -3.43 11.70
C LEU A 118 33.72 -4.13 13.04
N SER A 119 32.86 -3.72 13.94
CA SER A 119 32.49 -4.42 15.19
C SER A 119 31.09 -4.98 15.10
N ILE A 120 30.87 -6.13 15.75
CA ILE A 120 29.54 -6.69 15.98
C ILE A 120 29.14 -6.47 17.44
N TRP A 121 27.94 -6.01 17.68
CA TRP A 121 27.41 -5.88 19.05
C TRP A 121 27.43 -7.22 19.78
N PRO A 122 27.86 -7.32 21.08
CA PRO A 122 28.24 -6.22 21.98
C PRO A 122 29.76 -5.89 21.99
N GLU A 123 30.55 -6.40 21.05
CA GLU A 123 32.02 -6.23 21.02
C GLU A 123 32.45 -4.87 20.45
N VAL A 124 32.03 -3.79 21.10
CA VAL A 124 32.22 -2.41 20.59
C VAL A 124 33.63 -1.87 20.81
N LYS A 125 34.36 -2.34 21.84
CA LYS A 125 35.54 -1.65 22.39
C LYS A 125 36.76 -1.62 21.48
N SER A 126 36.90 -2.56 20.56
CA SER A 126 38.12 -2.67 19.75
C SER A 126 38.13 -1.77 18.51
N THR A 127 36.98 -1.43 17.95
CA THR A 127 36.87 -0.80 16.64
C THR A 127 36.44 0.67 16.72
N ILE A 128 35.44 1.01 17.55
CA ILE A 128 34.94 2.40 17.68
C ILE A 128 35.94 3.29 18.43
N GLY A 129 36.80 2.71 19.25
CA GLY A 129 37.89 3.42 19.89
C GLY A 129 37.45 4.46 20.96
N THR A 130 38.41 5.28 21.38
CA THR A 130 38.21 6.27 22.46
C THR A 130 37.93 7.70 21.96
N GLY A 131 37.88 7.89 20.62
CA GLY A 131 37.67 9.20 19.99
C GLY A 131 36.21 9.65 19.99
N HIS A 132 35.99 10.97 19.84
CA HIS A 132 34.66 11.50 19.53
C HIS A 132 34.43 11.37 18.02
N PRO A 133 33.29 10.83 17.56
CA PRO A 133 32.99 10.83 16.13
C PRO A 133 32.67 12.24 15.64
N ALA A 134 33.11 12.54 14.42
CA ALA A 134 32.75 13.79 13.75
C ALA A 134 31.25 13.76 13.36
N LEU A 135 30.74 12.55 13.01
CA LEU A 135 29.38 12.29 12.60
C LEU A 135 28.99 10.87 13.02
N VAL A 136 27.74 10.68 13.41
CA VAL A 136 27.11 9.36 13.56
C VAL A 136 26.09 9.19 12.45
N ILE A 137 26.12 8.07 11.74
CA ILE A 137 25.11 7.71 10.74
C ILE A 137 24.24 6.60 11.34
N ASP A 138 22.96 6.86 11.50
CA ASP A 138 21.97 5.94 12.04
C ASP A 138 21.31 5.14 10.89
N CYS A 139 21.77 3.91 10.70
CA CYS A 139 21.21 2.92 9.77
C CYS A 139 20.65 1.69 10.50
N LEU A 140 20.19 1.87 11.76
CA LEU A 140 19.67 0.73 12.55
C LEU A 140 18.32 0.27 12.06
N LEU A 141 17.36 1.19 11.91
CA LEU A 141 16.01 0.94 11.40
C LEU A 141 15.58 2.07 10.47
N GLY A 142 14.95 1.70 9.35
CA GLY A 142 14.28 2.63 8.42
C GLY A 142 12.77 2.52 8.51
N ALA A 143 12.08 2.86 7.40
CA ALA A 143 10.64 2.73 7.25
C ALA A 143 10.21 1.26 7.39
N GLY A 144 9.42 0.98 8.41
CA GLY A 144 8.94 -0.39 8.68
C GLY A 144 7.88 -0.42 9.79
N PRO A 145 7.35 -1.60 10.15
CA PRO A 145 6.29 -1.73 11.15
C PRO A 145 6.64 -1.15 12.54
N GLY A 146 7.93 -0.97 12.84
CA GLY A 146 8.41 -0.37 14.08
C GLY A 146 8.27 1.15 14.18
N VAL A 147 7.96 1.82 13.08
CA VAL A 147 7.82 3.29 12.99
C VAL A 147 6.54 3.82 13.69
N ALA A 148 5.63 2.94 14.07
CA ALA A 148 4.37 3.33 14.71
C ALA A 148 4.50 3.69 16.22
N GLY A 149 5.63 4.25 16.65
CA GLY A 149 5.80 4.77 18.03
C GLY A 149 6.07 3.69 19.10
N GLY A 150 6.50 2.50 18.67
CA GLY A 150 6.85 1.40 19.58
C GLY A 150 8.21 1.57 20.28
N ARG A 151 8.41 0.85 21.38
CA ARG A 151 9.73 0.75 22.02
C ARG A 151 10.67 -0.12 21.19
N LEU A 152 11.92 0.31 21.09
CA LEU A 152 12.99 -0.48 20.51
C LEU A 152 13.22 -1.76 21.34
N ARG A 153 13.70 -2.83 20.70
CA ARG A 153 13.93 -4.14 21.33
C ARG A 153 15.29 -4.73 20.89
N GLY A 154 15.76 -5.70 21.67
CA GLY A 154 16.97 -6.46 21.37
C GLY A 154 18.21 -5.57 21.20
N ASP A 155 19.10 -5.96 20.29
CA ASP A 155 20.37 -5.29 20.10
C ASP A 155 20.26 -3.89 19.52
N VAL A 156 19.19 -3.56 18.78
CA VAL A 156 18.92 -2.19 18.33
C VAL A 156 18.70 -1.27 19.54
N ALA A 157 17.89 -1.69 20.53
CA ALA A 157 17.69 -0.93 21.75
C ALA A 157 19.00 -0.81 22.57
N ASN A 158 19.78 -1.87 22.61
CA ASN A 158 21.06 -1.89 23.32
C ASN A 158 22.07 -0.92 22.69
N VAL A 159 22.18 -0.92 21.36
CA VAL A 159 23.07 0.00 20.62
C VAL A 159 22.62 1.46 20.81
N ARG A 160 21.32 1.74 20.74
CA ARG A 160 20.77 3.06 21.02
C ARG A 160 21.12 3.55 22.43
N ASN A 161 20.94 2.70 23.46
CA ASN A 161 21.26 3.04 24.84
C ASN A 161 22.76 3.28 25.01
N TRP A 162 23.60 2.41 24.42
CA TRP A 162 25.03 2.62 24.38
C TRP A 162 25.43 3.95 23.72
N LEU A 163 24.78 4.31 22.59
CA LEU A 163 25.07 5.59 21.92
C LEU A 163 24.79 6.79 22.84
N THR A 164 23.68 6.75 23.59
CA THR A 164 23.32 7.85 24.52
C THR A 164 24.27 8.01 25.70
N GLU A 165 24.99 6.94 26.06
CA GLU A 165 26.00 6.93 27.13
C GLU A 165 27.42 7.11 26.60
N SER A 166 27.63 6.95 25.29
CA SER A 166 28.92 7.01 24.63
C SER A 166 29.38 8.45 24.35
N ARG A 167 30.59 8.58 23.84
CA ARG A 167 31.12 9.85 23.34
C ARG A 167 30.38 10.36 22.09
N GLY A 168 29.64 9.51 21.40
CA GLY A 168 28.82 9.84 20.22
C GLY A 168 27.57 10.65 20.54
N ARG A 169 27.11 10.68 21.81
CA ARG A 169 25.84 11.35 22.20
C ARG A 169 25.73 12.83 21.83
N ASN A 170 26.84 13.52 21.69
CA ASN A 170 26.87 14.94 21.36
C ASN A 170 27.33 15.20 19.91
N SER A 171 27.50 14.17 19.13
CA SER A 171 27.85 14.31 17.71
C SER A 171 26.59 14.51 16.87
N PRO A 172 26.68 15.23 15.74
CA PRO A 172 25.56 15.29 14.82
C PRO A 172 25.20 13.88 14.34
N VAL A 173 23.90 13.66 14.12
CA VAL A 173 23.38 12.39 13.62
C VAL A 173 22.77 12.60 12.26
N LEU A 174 23.15 11.77 11.29
CA LEU A 174 22.51 11.63 10.00
C LEU A 174 21.69 10.34 10.00
N ALA A 175 20.37 10.45 9.92
CA ALA A 175 19.50 9.29 9.83
C ALA A 175 19.35 8.80 8.39
N CYS A 176 19.40 7.49 8.22
CA CYS A 176 19.15 6.78 6.98
C CYS A 176 17.66 6.43 6.90
N ASP A 177 16.96 6.89 5.90
CA ASP A 177 15.54 6.76 5.63
C ASP A 177 14.65 7.43 6.68
N MET A 178 14.82 7.11 7.94
CA MET A 178 14.09 7.66 9.10
C MET A 178 14.95 7.55 10.38
N PRO A 179 14.85 8.48 11.33
CA PRO A 179 15.46 8.31 12.64
C PRO A 179 14.98 7.03 13.34
N THR A 180 15.89 6.21 13.79
CA THR A 180 15.54 4.97 14.50
C THR A 180 14.70 5.28 15.73
N GLY A 181 13.53 4.65 15.84
CA GLY A 181 12.58 4.82 16.94
C GLY A 181 11.73 6.09 16.85
N LEU A 182 11.66 6.75 15.70
CA LEU A 182 10.83 7.94 15.48
C LEU A 182 9.39 7.73 15.94
N GLY A 183 8.83 8.72 16.61
CA GLY A 183 7.49 8.65 17.21
C GLY A 183 7.41 7.86 18.52
N GLY A 184 8.50 7.24 18.98
CA GLY A 184 8.59 6.47 20.23
C GLY A 184 9.53 7.09 21.27
N PRO A 185 9.54 6.56 22.50
CA PRO A 185 10.35 7.12 23.60
C PRO A 185 11.86 6.85 23.44
N ASP A 186 12.23 5.96 22.54
CA ASP A 186 13.61 5.49 22.36
C ASP A 186 14.24 6.06 21.07
N VAL A 187 13.72 7.18 20.53
CA VAL A 187 14.23 7.79 19.30
C VAL A 187 15.71 8.16 19.39
N ILE A 188 16.42 8.05 18.28
CA ILE A 188 17.75 8.66 18.06
C ILE A 188 17.50 9.97 17.29
N PRO A 189 17.50 11.14 17.96
CA PRO A 189 17.25 12.41 17.28
C PRO A 189 18.31 12.70 16.23
N ALA A 190 17.88 13.05 15.02
CA ALA A 190 18.77 13.36 13.91
C ALA A 190 19.00 14.86 13.74
N THR A 191 20.18 15.24 13.27
CA THR A 191 20.49 16.58 12.77
C THR A 191 19.99 16.76 11.35
N ALA A 192 20.07 15.68 10.57
CA ALA A 192 19.52 15.59 9.23
C ALA A 192 19.07 14.15 8.95
N THR A 193 18.14 14.00 8.03
CA THR A 193 17.63 12.70 7.56
C THR A 193 17.71 12.64 6.04
N VAL A 194 18.36 11.61 5.51
CA VAL A 194 18.25 11.25 4.09
C VAL A 194 17.13 10.23 3.95
N THR A 195 16.07 10.60 3.28
CA THR A 195 14.98 9.71 2.93
C THR A 195 14.99 9.41 1.43
N TYR A 196 14.43 8.27 1.03
CA TYR A 196 14.56 7.80 -0.34
C TYR A 196 13.25 7.95 -1.09
N HIS A 197 13.36 8.38 -2.35
CA HIS A 197 12.30 8.52 -3.34
C HIS A 197 11.27 9.61 -3.00
N ALA A 198 10.59 9.52 -1.87
CA ALA A 198 9.65 10.52 -1.36
C ALA A 198 9.78 10.66 0.16
N GLU A 199 9.38 11.80 0.70
CA GLU A 199 9.28 11.97 2.14
C GLU A 199 8.26 10.98 2.72
N LYS A 200 8.56 10.39 3.89
CA LYS A 200 7.59 9.58 4.63
C LYS A 200 6.78 10.51 5.52
N TRP A 201 5.47 10.33 5.58
CA TRP A 201 4.59 11.18 6.38
C TRP A 201 5.02 11.27 7.86
N ALA A 202 5.63 10.21 8.39
CA ALA A 202 6.12 10.18 9.77
C ALA A 202 7.29 11.14 10.03
N LEU A 203 7.93 11.69 8.99
CA LEU A 203 8.96 12.72 9.12
C LEU A 203 8.36 14.10 9.44
N ARG A 204 7.03 14.23 9.41
CA ARG A 204 6.33 15.48 9.71
C ARG A 204 5.28 15.29 10.79
N GLU A 205 5.03 16.38 11.52
CA GLU A 205 3.93 16.49 12.47
C GLU A 205 2.58 16.65 11.74
N ALA A 206 1.49 16.52 12.46
CA ALA A 206 0.13 16.63 11.90
C ALA A 206 -0.17 17.99 11.24
N ASP A 207 0.52 19.06 11.67
CA ASP A 207 0.41 20.40 11.08
C ASP A 207 1.32 20.63 9.86
N GLY A 208 2.04 19.58 9.42
CA GLY A 208 2.96 19.60 8.29
C GLY A 208 4.37 20.11 8.60
N GLN A 209 4.64 20.54 9.83
CA GLN A 209 6.00 20.89 10.25
C GLN A 209 6.88 19.63 10.30
N VAL A 210 8.20 19.82 10.11
CA VAL A 210 9.15 18.71 10.26
C VAL A 210 9.15 18.27 11.72
N HIS A 211 9.07 16.95 11.95
CA HIS A 211 9.15 16.41 13.31
C HIS A 211 10.47 16.81 13.98
N PRO A 212 10.49 17.24 15.25
CA PRO A 212 11.69 17.80 15.90
C PRO A 212 12.88 16.83 15.95
N ASP A 213 12.63 15.52 15.96
CA ASP A 213 13.69 14.50 15.99
C ASP A 213 14.24 14.13 14.60
N VAL A 214 13.76 14.77 13.52
CA VAL A 214 14.14 14.43 12.13
C VAL A 214 15.26 15.32 11.60
N GLY A 215 15.32 16.59 12.05
CA GLY A 215 16.25 17.56 11.53
C GLY A 215 15.96 17.97 10.09
N GLU A 216 16.98 18.30 9.33
CA GLU A 216 16.84 18.69 7.93
C GLU A 216 16.55 17.46 7.03
N ILE A 217 15.50 17.53 6.21
CA ILE A 217 15.12 16.42 5.32
C ILE A 217 15.79 16.58 3.94
N HIS A 218 16.47 15.54 3.50
CA HIS A 218 17.05 15.42 2.17
C HIS A 218 16.47 14.20 1.45
N THR A 219 15.78 14.40 0.35
CA THR A 219 15.25 13.28 -0.44
C THR A 219 16.27 12.87 -1.50
N ALA A 220 16.73 11.62 -1.44
CA ALA A 220 17.59 11.03 -2.44
C ALA A 220 16.74 10.21 -3.43
N ASN A 221 16.90 10.49 -4.74
CA ASN A 221 16.18 9.76 -5.78
C ASN A 221 16.78 8.38 -5.99
N LEU A 222 15.92 7.37 -6.09
CA LEU A 222 16.29 6.03 -6.53
C LEU A 222 16.15 5.92 -8.05
N PRO A 223 17.02 5.16 -8.73
CA PRO A 223 17.03 5.03 -10.20
C PRO A 223 15.99 4.01 -10.69
N TRP A 224 14.72 4.20 -10.34
CA TRP A 224 13.64 3.36 -10.83
C TRP A 224 12.64 4.13 -11.73
N PRO A 225 12.01 3.45 -12.69
CA PRO A 225 11.00 4.07 -13.53
C PRO A 225 9.70 4.34 -12.74
N ALA A 226 8.96 5.37 -13.12
CA ALA A 226 7.71 5.78 -12.46
C ALA A 226 6.69 4.63 -12.28
N ARG A 227 6.70 3.63 -13.18
CA ARG A 227 5.81 2.46 -13.08
C ARG A 227 5.98 1.62 -11.81
N VAL A 228 7.09 1.79 -11.07
CA VAL A 228 7.30 1.12 -9.78
C VAL A 228 6.30 1.59 -8.74
N GLU A 229 5.86 2.84 -8.86
CA GLU A 229 4.86 3.45 -7.98
C GLU A 229 3.42 3.07 -8.35
N ASP A 230 3.22 2.56 -9.55
CA ASP A 230 1.92 2.09 -10.03
C ASP A 230 1.50 0.78 -9.35
N CYS A 231 0.24 0.39 -9.57
CA CYS A 231 -0.28 -0.88 -9.06
C CYS A 231 0.50 -2.06 -9.65
N GLY A 232 0.93 -2.99 -8.82
CA GLY A 232 1.75 -4.11 -9.27
C GLY A 232 1.78 -5.30 -8.31
N PRO A 233 2.66 -6.29 -8.60
CA PRO A 233 2.79 -7.49 -7.78
C PRO A 233 3.12 -7.22 -6.30
N GLY A 234 3.87 -6.16 -6.02
CA GLY A 234 4.23 -5.75 -4.66
C GLY A 234 3.03 -5.38 -3.79
N ASP A 235 1.89 -5.00 -4.38
CA ASP A 235 0.66 -4.72 -3.62
C ASP A 235 0.14 -5.97 -2.88
N ALA A 236 0.51 -7.19 -3.31
CA ALA A 236 0.17 -8.44 -2.62
C ALA A 236 0.79 -8.54 -1.21
N ARG A 237 1.88 -7.81 -0.94
CA ARG A 237 2.51 -7.72 0.39
C ARG A 237 1.54 -7.24 1.49
N ARG A 238 0.53 -6.45 1.12
CA ARG A 238 -0.49 -5.93 2.03
C ARG A 238 -1.69 -6.85 2.20
N HIS A 239 -1.72 -7.99 1.49
CA HIS A 239 -2.77 -8.99 1.68
C HIS A 239 -2.69 -9.56 3.09
N PRO A 240 -3.83 -9.71 3.81
CA PRO A 240 -3.84 -10.26 5.16
C PRO A 240 -3.24 -11.68 5.21
N PRO A 241 -2.42 -12.00 6.22
CA PRO A 241 -1.80 -13.31 6.32
C PRO A 241 -2.84 -14.41 6.55
N ILE A 242 -2.61 -15.57 5.95
CA ILE A 242 -3.45 -16.76 6.16
C ILE A 242 -3.02 -17.41 7.47
N ARG A 243 -3.88 -17.36 8.49
CA ARG A 243 -3.61 -17.95 9.82
C ARG A 243 -4.04 -19.41 9.84
N ALA A 244 -3.21 -20.28 10.41
CA ALA A 244 -3.49 -21.72 10.50
C ALA A 244 -4.77 -22.02 11.32
N GLU A 245 -5.08 -21.16 12.31
CA GLU A 245 -6.23 -21.31 13.20
C GLU A 245 -7.50 -20.63 12.67
N ALA A 246 -7.46 -20.05 11.47
CA ALA A 246 -8.58 -19.31 10.89
C ALA A 246 -9.82 -20.21 10.72
N ARG A 247 -10.98 -19.67 11.10
CA ARG A 247 -12.29 -20.31 10.97
C ARG A 247 -13.07 -19.71 9.82
N LYS A 248 -14.07 -20.41 9.34
CA LYS A 248 -15.01 -19.94 8.32
C LYS A 248 -15.59 -18.57 8.69
N GLY A 249 -15.37 -17.57 7.83
CA GLY A 249 -15.79 -16.18 7.96
C GLY A 249 -14.78 -15.26 8.65
N ASP A 250 -13.60 -15.76 9.06
CA ASP A 250 -12.55 -14.92 9.63
C ASP A 250 -11.81 -14.11 8.54
N ARG A 251 -11.83 -14.61 7.28
CA ARG A 251 -11.26 -13.93 6.11
C ARG A 251 -12.32 -13.17 5.31
N GLY A 252 -13.25 -12.56 5.99
CA GLY A 252 -14.23 -11.66 5.41
C GLY A 252 -15.58 -12.30 5.09
N ARG A 253 -16.59 -11.49 5.29
CA ARG A 253 -17.98 -11.71 4.87
C ARG A 253 -18.42 -10.50 4.09
N LEU A 254 -18.74 -10.71 2.84
CA LEU A 254 -19.15 -9.69 1.88
C LEU A 254 -20.64 -9.84 1.59
N LEU A 255 -21.36 -8.73 1.54
CA LEU A 255 -22.67 -8.67 0.92
C LEU A 255 -22.56 -7.94 -0.42
N ILE A 256 -23.12 -8.51 -1.46
CA ILE A 256 -23.30 -7.87 -2.77
C ILE A 256 -24.78 -7.59 -2.94
N VAL A 257 -25.14 -6.33 -3.09
CA VAL A 257 -26.50 -5.88 -3.41
C VAL A 257 -26.54 -5.54 -4.89
N GLY A 258 -27.25 -6.34 -5.64
CA GLY A 258 -27.27 -6.20 -7.09
C GLY A 258 -28.35 -7.03 -7.77
N GLY A 259 -28.23 -7.15 -9.08
CA GLY A 259 -29.22 -7.88 -9.85
C GLY A 259 -30.56 -7.14 -9.98
N GLY A 260 -31.34 -7.61 -10.90
CA GLY A 260 -32.57 -7.05 -11.39
C GLY A 260 -32.67 -7.46 -12.85
N PRO A 261 -32.48 -6.52 -13.78
CA PRO A 261 -32.41 -6.87 -15.20
C PRO A 261 -31.20 -7.75 -15.54
N TYR A 262 -30.05 -7.58 -14.83
CA TYR A 262 -28.79 -8.27 -15.13
C TYR A 262 -28.30 -9.10 -13.93
N HIS A 263 -28.81 -10.34 -13.82
CA HIS A 263 -28.48 -11.24 -12.71
C HIS A 263 -27.05 -11.80 -12.74
N GLY A 264 -26.36 -11.79 -13.88
CA GLY A 264 -25.00 -12.31 -14.01
C GLY A 264 -23.92 -11.43 -13.39
N ALA A 265 -24.12 -10.11 -13.38
CA ALA A 265 -23.16 -9.12 -12.88
C ALA A 265 -22.77 -9.34 -11.40
N PRO A 266 -23.74 -9.43 -10.44
CA PRO A 266 -23.39 -9.70 -9.04
C PRO A 266 -22.76 -11.09 -8.83
N ILE A 267 -23.07 -12.08 -9.66
CA ILE A 267 -22.45 -13.41 -9.59
C ILE A 267 -20.96 -13.32 -10.00
N LEU A 268 -20.66 -12.61 -11.10
CA LEU A 268 -19.26 -12.36 -11.50
C LEU A 268 -18.47 -11.63 -10.40
N ALA A 269 -19.05 -10.59 -9.81
CA ALA A 269 -18.46 -9.91 -8.68
C ALA A 269 -18.19 -10.86 -7.49
N GLY A 270 -19.15 -11.72 -7.17
CA GLY A 270 -19.02 -12.73 -6.12
C GLY A 270 -17.91 -13.74 -6.40
N LEU A 271 -17.79 -14.22 -7.64
CA LEU A 271 -16.70 -15.13 -8.03
C LEU A 271 -15.32 -14.47 -7.92
N ALA A 272 -15.20 -13.21 -8.29
CA ALA A 272 -13.94 -12.48 -8.14
C ALA A 272 -13.58 -12.25 -6.67
N ALA A 273 -14.56 -11.92 -5.83
CA ALA A 273 -14.38 -11.77 -4.38
C ALA A 273 -13.92 -13.09 -3.73
N GLU A 274 -14.52 -14.22 -4.10
CA GLU A 274 -14.09 -15.55 -3.65
C GLU A 274 -12.63 -15.81 -4.01
N ARG A 275 -12.26 -15.54 -5.26
CA ARG A 275 -10.91 -15.81 -5.77
C ARG A 275 -9.85 -14.83 -5.27
N SER A 276 -10.25 -13.70 -4.69
CA SER A 276 -9.36 -12.80 -3.94
C SER A 276 -9.18 -13.22 -2.47
N GLY A 277 -9.81 -14.31 -2.03
CA GLY A 277 -9.64 -14.90 -0.71
C GLY A 277 -10.76 -14.66 0.30
N CYS A 278 -11.85 -13.99 -0.07
CA CYS A 278 -13.00 -13.77 0.82
C CYS A 278 -13.74 -15.07 1.12
N ASP A 279 -14.09 -15.33 2.40
CA ASP A 279 -14.64 -16.61 2.86
C ASP A 279 -16.13 -16.80 2.57
N LEU A 280 -16.93 -15.75 2.77
CA LEU A 280 -18.38 -15.83 2.67
C LEU A 280 -18.92 -14.66 1.86
N ILE A 281 -19.56 -14.98 0.74
CA ILE A 281 -20.14 -14.01 -0.17
C ILE A 281 -21.63 -14.24 -0.27
N HIS A 282 -22.40 -13.26 0.18
CA HIS A 282 -23.84 -13.22 0.11
C HIS A 282 -24.30 -12.29 -1.00
N LEU A 283 -25.30 -12.69 -1.78
CA LEU A 283 -25.83 -11.93 -2.91
C LEU A 283 -27.31 -11.61 -2.64
N ALA A 284 -27.61 -10.38 -2.22
CA ALA A 284 -28.97 -9.90 -2.05
C ALA A 284 -29.52 -9.42 -3.41
N MET A 285 -30.49 -10.15 -3.94
CA MET A 285 -31.02 -9.93 -5.28
C MET A 285 -32.54 -10.05 -5.27
N PRO A 286 -33.25 -9.32 -6.17
CA PRO A 286 -34.68 -9.52 -6.42
C PRO A 286 -35.00 -10.98 -6.74
N SER A 287 -36.19 -11.44 -6.34
CA SER A 287 -36.57 -12.86 -6.46
C SER A 287 -36.47 -13.40 -7.89
N ASP A 288 -36.93 -12.65 -8.89
CA ASP A 288 -36.84 -13.04 -10.30
C ASP A 288 -35.39 -13.22 -10.77
N ALA A 289 -34.48 -12.41 -10.25
CA ALA A 289 -33.06 -12.51 -10.57
C ALA A 289 -32.44 -13.76 -9.92
N VAL A 290 -32.83 -14.08 -8.69
CA VAL A 290 -32.40 -15.29 -7.99
C VAL A 290 -32.89 -16.55 -8.71
N GLU A 291 -34.14 -16.56 -9.17
CA GLU A 291 -34.75 -17.70 -9.86
C GLU A 291 -34.17 -17.97 -11.27
N ARG A 292 -33.76 -16.89 -11.96
CA ARG A 292 -33.14 -17.01 -13.30
C ARG A 292 -31.69 -17.42 -13.28
N ALA A 293 -31.01 -17.29 -12.14
CA ALA A 293 -29.57 -17.49 -12.03
C ALA A 293 -29.20 -18.97 -11.88
N GLU A 294 -28.09 -19.34 -12.53
CA GLU A 294 -27.37 -20.58 -12.20
C GLU A 294 -26.33 -20.24 -11.09
N TRP A 295 -26.45 -20.92 -9.96
CA TRP A 295 -25.70 -20.60 -8.77
C TRP A 295 -24.42 -21.41 -8.65
N PRO A 296 -23.24 -20.74 -8.59
CA PRO A 296 -22.01 -21.36 -8.13
C PRO A 296 -22.18 -21.87 -6.68
N LEU A 297 -21.67 -23.07 -6.39
CA LEU A 297 -21.86 -23.74 -5.08
C LEU A 297 -21.32 -22.95 -3.88
N SER A 298 -20.37 -22.06 -4.11
CA SER A 298 -19.69 -21.27 -3.09
C SER A 298 -20.38 -19.95 -2.77
N LEU A 299 -21.24 -19.43 -3.64
CA LEU A 299 -21.96 -18.19 -3.44
C LEU A 299 -23.29 -18.44 -2.73
N ILE A 300 -23.72 -17.54 -1.87
CA ILE A 300 -24.91 -17.67 -1.03
C ILE A 300 -25.98 -16.70 -1.53
N PRO A 301 -26.99 -17.19 -2.29
CA PRO A 301 -28.09 -16.34 -2.73
C PRO A 301 -28.99 -15.95 -1.56
N GLU A 302 -29.36 -14.68 -1.52
CA GLU A 302 -30.37 -14.14 -0.58
C GLU A 302 -31.45 -13.44 -1.39
N SER A 303 -32.61 -14.05 -1.53
CA SER A 303 -33.76 -13.42 -2.17
C SER A 303 -34.28 -12.31 -1.28
N ILE A 304 -34.36 -11.10 -1.83
CA ILE A 304 -35.00 -9.95 -1.16
C ILE A 304 -36.49 -9.92 -1.47
N PRO A 305 -37.32 -9.16 -0.69
CA PRO A 305 -38.78 -9.06 -0.89
C PRO A 305 -39.19 -8.53 -2.26
N ASP A 306 -38.35 -7.72 -2.89
CA ASP A 306 -38.58 -7.19 -4.23
C ASP A 306 -38.56 -8.29 -5.31
N THR A 307 -39.43 -8.17 -6.30
CA THR A 307 -39.56 -9.17 -7.35
C THR A 307 -38.57 -8.92 -8.51
N SER A 308 -38.60 -7.74 -9.13
CA SER A 308 -37.87 -7.46 -10.37
C SER A 308 -36.69 -6.50 -10.22
N HIS A 309 -36.74 -5.57 -9.29
CA HIS A 309 -35.71 -4.56 -9.04
C HIS A 309 -35.75 -4.09 -7.59
N LEU A 310 -34.63 -3.62 -7.06
CA LEU A 310 -34.48 -3.15 -5.69
C LEU A 310 -35.41 -1.94 -5.43
N THR A 311 -36.09 -1.95 -4.27
CA THR A 311 -36.84 -0.80 -3.75
C THR A 311 -36.63 -0.66 -2.24
N SER A 312 -37.15 0.40 -1.62
CA SER A 312 -37.10 0.62 -0.17
C SER A 312 -37.75 -0.51 0.65
N LEU A 313 -38.58 -1.35 0.03
CA LEU A 313 -39.17 -2.53 0.66
C LEU A 313 -38.11 -3.49 1.21
N SER A 314 -37.00 -3.64 0.49
CA SER A 314 -35.91 -4.58 0.83
C SER A 314 -34.84 -4.01 1.75
N VAL A 315 -34.78 -2.68 1.93
CA VAL A 315 -33.72 -2.01 2.71
C VAL A 315 -33.58 -2.58 4.12
N GLY A 316 -34.70 -2.78 4.81
CA GLY A 316 -34.69 -3.33 6.18
C GLY A 316 -34.10 -4.74 6.27
N GLN A 317 -34.38 -5.63 5.29
CA GLN A 317 -33.79 -6.97 5.27
C GLN A 317 -32.29 -6.93 4.99
N ILE A 318 -31.87 -6.09 4.03
CA ILE A 318 -30.45 -5.92 3.66
C ILE A 318 -29.66 -5.40 4.87
N LEU A 319 -30.16 -4.36 5.55
CA LEU A 319 -29.54 -3.83 6.77
C LEU A 319 -29.42 -4.88 7.88
N ASN A 320 -30.51 -5.62 8.12
CA ASN A 320 -30.50 -6.68 9.13
C ASN A 320 -29.43 -7.74 8.82
N ARG A 321 -29.26 -8.10 7.54
CA ARG A 321 -28.23 -9.07 7.11
C ARG A 321 -26.80 -8.61 7.44
N VAL A 322 -26.51 -7.33 7.27
CA VAL A 322 -25.17 -6.75 7.50
C VAL A 322 -24.92 -6.48 8.99
N LEU A 323 -25.92 -5.95 9.69
CA LEU A 323 -25.72 -5.37 11.02
C LEU A 323 -26.01 -6.35 12.17
N THR A 324 -26.61 -7.52 11.91
CA THR A 324 -26.93 -8.47 12.97
C THR A 324 -26.09 -9.75 12.93
N GLY A 325 -26.02 -10.44 14.05
CA GLY A 325 -25.28 -11.69 14.19
C GLY A 325 -23.78 -11.49 13.96
N ARG A 326 -23.20 -12.25 13.02
CA ARG A 326 -21.81 -12.08 12.60
C ARG A 326 -21.62 -10.97 11.55
N GLY A 327 -22.70 -10.46 10.99
CA GLY A 327 -22.73 -9.37 10.02
C GLY A 327 -21.87 -9.57 8.76
N CYS A 328 -21.67 -8.49 8.01
CA CYS A 328 -20.69 -8.42 6.93
C CYS A 328 -19.69 -7.29 7.19
N GLN A 329 -18.46 -7.46 6.73
CA GLN A 329 -17.37 -6.48 6.92
C GLN A 329 -17.32 -5.44 5.80
N ALA A 330 -17.94 -5.71 4.64
CA ALA A 330 -18.06 -4.78 3.53
C ALA A 330 -19.34 -5.06 2.73
N VAL A 331 -19.79 -4.04 1.99
CA VAL A 331 -20.95 -4.16 1.09
C VAL A 331 -20.57 -3.60 -0.29
N LEU A 332 -20.81 -4.37 -1.34
CA LEU A 332 -20.76 -3.93 -2.73
C LEU A 332 -22.19 -3.66 -3.20
N ILE A 333 -22.43 -2.49 -3.76
CA ILE A 333 -23.76 -2.12 -4.31
C ILE A 333 -23.56 -1.69 -5.76
N GLY A 334 -24.38 -2.23 -6.67
CA GLY A 334 -24.44 -1.74 -8.04
C GLY A 334 -24.49 -2.77 -9.15
N PRO A 335 -23.71 -3.85 -9.11
CA PRO A 335 -23.66 -4.82 -10.20
C PRO A 335 -25.05 -5.28 -10.64
N GLY A 336 -25.44 -4.92 -11.89
CA GLY A 336 -26.67 -5.35 -12.49
C GLY A 336 -27.98 -4.81 -11.90
N LEU A 337 -27.97 -3.76 -11.10
CA LEU A 337 -29.17 -3.18 -10.46
C LEU A 337 -30.19 -2.63 -11.43
N GLY A 338 -29.77 -2.07 -12.56
CA GLY A 338 -30.63 -1.33 -13.47
C GLY A 338 -30.82 0.14 -13.01
N ARG A 339 -31.64 0.89 -13.79
CA ARG A 339 -31.73 2.37 -13.70
C ARG A 339 -33.09 2.87 -13.23
N GLU A 340 -33.86 2.01 -12.57
CA GLU A 340 -35.17 2.40 -12.02
C GLU A 340 -34.98 3.43 -10.89
N ASP A 341 -35.75 4.51 -10.91
CA ASP A 341 -35.64 5.59 -9.91
C ASP A 341 -35.83 5.04 -8.48
N SER A 342 -36.76 4.11 -8.30
CA SER A 342 -36.97 3.46 -6.99
C SER A 342 -35.77 2.65 -6.51
N SER A 343 -34.95 2.11 -7.42
CA SER A 343 -33.70 1.43 -7.07
C SER A 343 -32.64 2.45 -6.65
N ILE A 344 -32.56 3.59 -7.29
CA ILE A 344 -31.64 4.67 -6.91
C ILE A 344 -32.02 5.23 -5.53
N ASP A 345 -33.31 5.44 -5.26
CA ASP A 345 -33.80 5.91 -3.94
C ASP A 345 -33.44 4.88 -2.83
N ALA A 346 -33.61 3.60 -3.08
CA ALA A 346 -33.24 2.54 -2.14
C ALA A 346 -31.71 2.49 -1.90
N VAL A 347 -30.91 2.71 -2.94
CA VAL A 347 -29.44 2.79 -2.81
C VAL A 347 -29.02 4.00 -1.98
N CYS A 348 -29.65 5.17 -2.17
CA CYS A 348 -29.39 6.33 -1.31
C CYS A 348 -29.64 6.01 0.16
N GLU A 349 -30.80 5.37 0.48
CA GLU A 349 -31.13 4.97 1.84
C GLU A 349 -30.12 3.95 2.41
N LEU A 350 -29.69 2.96 1.62
CA LEU A 350 -28.66 1.99 2.02
C LEU A 350 -27.32 2.65 2.30
N ILE A 351 -26.86 3.58 1.44
CA ILE A 351 -25.61 4.30 1.64
C ILE A 351 -25.64 5.05 2.98
N ASP A 352 -26.70 5.82 3.24
CA ASP A 352 -26.82 6.59 4.47
C ASP A 352 -26.76 5.67 5.70
N LYS A 353 -27.48 4.55 5.69
CA LYS A 353 -27.53 3.61 6.80
C LYS A 353 -26.22 2.86 7.03
N PHE A 354 -25.52 2.46 5.97
CA PHE A 354 -24.22 1.81 6.11
C PHE A 354 -23.13 2.77 6.54
N VAL A 355 -23.19 4.03 6.10
CA VAL A 355 -22.30 5.09 6.58
C VAL A 355 -22.53 5.33 8.09
N GLU A 356 -23.78 5.46 8.54
CA GLU A 356 -24.10 5.56 9.98
C GLU A 356 -23.52 4.38 10.79
N ALA A 357 -23.47 3.19 10.20
CA ALA A 357 -22.95 1.97 10.82
C ALA A 357 -21.43 1.78 10.65
N ASN A 358 -20.73 2.69 9.97
CA ASN A 358 -19.30 2.59 9.64
C ASN A 358 -18.95 1.30 8.85
N ILE A 359 -19.81 0.86 7.95
CA ILE A 359 -19.56 -0.28 7.07
C ILE A 359 -18.90 0.23 5.78
N PRO A 360 -17.72 -0.28 5.38
CA PRO A 360 -17.10 0.06 4.12
C PRO A 360 -17.98 -0.29 2.92
N LEU A 361 -18.10 0.66 1.98
CA LEU A 361 -18.94 0.54 0.78
C LEU A 361 -18.09 0.53 -0.49
N ILE A 362 -18.45 -0.36 -1.40
CA ILE A 362 -17.97 -0.34 -2.78
C ILE A 362 -19.19 -0.02 -3.65
N ILE A 363 -19.12 1.11 -4.37
CA ILE A 363 -20.21 1.59 -5.22
C ILE A 363 -19.76 1.48 -6.67
N ASP A 364 -20.51 0.71 -7.44
CA ASP A 364 -20.19 0.39 -8.83
C ASP A 364 -21.40 0.51 -9.74
N ALA A 365 -21.16 0.64 -11.01
CA ALA A 365 -22.20 0.62 -12.07
C ALA A 365 -23.39 1.55 -11.78
N ASP A 366 -24.62 1.06 -11.93
CA ASP A 366 -25.83 1.90 -11.81
C ASP A 366 -26.02 2.55 -10.42
N ALA A 367 -25.41 2.00 -9.35
CA ALA A 367 -25.46 2.60 -8.01
C ALA A 367 -24.68 3.93 -7.89
N ILE A 368 -23.74 4.21 -8.80
CA ILE A 368 -23.01 5.48 -8.84
C ILE A 368 -23.99 6.66 -9.02
N ARG A 369 -25.14 6.43 -9.63
CA ARG A 369 -26.19 7.45 -9.82
C ARG A 369 -26.84 7.93 -8.51
N ALA A 370 -26.71 7.15 -7.43
CA ALA A 370 -27.18 7.52 -6.09
C ALA A 370 -26.21 8.45 -5.34
N LEU A 371 -25.00 8.63 -5.86
CA LEU A 371 -24.01 9.49 -5.21
C LEU A 371 -24.35 10.99 -5.38
N PRO A 372 -24.02 11.83 -4.38
CA PRO A 372 -24.23 13.26 -4.48
C PRO A 372 -23.42 13.84 -5.63
N SER A 373 -24.04 14.69 -6.46
CA SER A 373 -23.38 15.33 -7.61
C SER A 373 -22.15 16.12 -7.16
N HIS A 374 -21.03 15.92 -7.83
CA HIS A 374 -19.76 16.62 -7.61
C HIS A 374 -19.20 16.49 -6.19
N ALA A 375 -19.57 15.43 -5.44
CA ALA A 375 -19.12 15.27 -4.07
C ALA A 375 -18.96 13.80 -3.66
N TRP A 376 -18.07 13.56 -2.71
CA TRP A 376 -17.99 12.29 -1.99
C TRP A 376 -19.06 12.25 -0.88
N PRO A 377 -19.79 11.13 -0.66
CA PRO A 377 -20.77 11.00 0.41
C PRO A 377 -20.16 11.31 1.79
N ILE A 378 -20.93 12.01 2.63
CA ILE A 378 -20.47 12.39 3.98
C ILE A 378 -20.24 11.14 4.82
N GLY A 379 -19.03 11.01 5.39
CA GLY A 379 -18.67 9.90 6.28
C GLY A 379 -18.47 8.55 5.60
N MET A 380 -18.67 8.43 4.29
CA MET A 380 -18.48 7.16 3.59
C MET A 380 -17.00 6.76 3.57
N VAL A 381 -16.72 5.56 4.02
CA VAL A 381 -15.46 4.83 3.84
C VAL A 381 -15.66 3.83 2.71
N GLY A 382 -14.76 3.80 1.72
CA GLY A 382 -14.86 2.82 0.64
C GLY A 382 -14.31 3.25 -0.70
N VAL A 383 -14.85 2.65 -1.76
CA VAL A 383 -14.36 2.78 -3.13
C VAL A 383 -15.53 3.05 -4.08
N VAL A 384 -15.32 3.91 -5.06
CA VAL A 384 -16.22 4.08 -6.21
C VAL A 384 -15.46 3.74 -7.47
N THR A 385 -16.05 2.89 -8.35
CA THR A 385 -15.39 2.31 -9.52
C THR A 385 -16.00 2.78 -10.85
N PRO A 386 -16.08 4.10 -11.14
CA PRO A 386 -16.72 4.61 -12.34
C PRO A 386 -15.92 4.31 -13.60
N HIS A 387 -16.59 3.97 -14.70
CA HIS A 387 -16.01 4.17 -16.02
C HIS A 387 -16.07 5.66 -16.45
N ALA A 388 -15.46 6.03 -17.56
CA ALA A 388 -15.32 7.43 -17.95
C ALA A 388 -16.66 8.19 -17.99
N ASP A 389 -17.73 7.60 -18.53
CA ASP A 389 -19.03 8.25 -18.66
C ASP A 389 -19.75 8.36 -17.29
N GLU A 390 -19.64 7.35 -16.43
CA GLU A 390 -20.17 7.38 -15.06
C GLU A 390 -19.45 8.46 -14.24
N MET A 391 -18.13 8.54 -14.37
CA MET A 391 -17.33 9.57 -13.71
C MET A 391 -17.72 10.97 -14.18
N ALA A 392 -17.89 11.16 -15.48
CA ALA A 392 -18.34 12.43 -16.05
C ALA A 392 -19.76 12.80 -15.57
N HIS A 393 -20.65 11.80 -15.43
CA HIS A 393 -21.99 12.02 -14.90
C HIS A 393 -21.96 12.39 -13.41
N TRP A 394 -21.14 11.71 -12.61
CA TRP A 394 -21.04 11.95 -11.17
C TRP A 394 -20.28 13.23 -10.83
N LEU A 395 -19.07 13.38 -11.36
CA LEU A 395 -18.15 14.47 -11.00
C LEU A 395 -18.19 15.66 -11.99
N GLY A 396 -18.76 15.49 -13.19
CA GLY A 396 -18.71 16.51 -14.23
C GLY A 396 -17.26 16.80 -14.64
N ALA A 397 -16.86 18.08 -14.56
CA ALA A 397 -15.50 18.53 -14.82
C ALA A 397 -14.63 18.62 -13.55
N SER A 398 -15.11 18.17 -12.39
CA SER A 398 -14.38 18.25 -11.14
C SER A 398 -13.21 17.26 -11.11
N ASP A 399 -12.07 17.70 -10.56
CA ASP A 399 -10.91 16.83 -10.36
C ASP A 399 -11.19 15.82 -9.22
N PRO A 400 -11.01 14.51 -9.43
CA PRO A 400 -11.16 13.51 -8.38
C PRO A 400 -10.29 13.78 -7.15
N ALA A 401 -9.06 14.24 -7.33
CA ALA A 401 -8.17 14.58 -6.24
C ALA A 401 -8.73 15.74 -5.39
N GLU A 402 -9.29 16.77 -6.05
CA GLU A 402 -9.93 17.90 -5.37
C GLU A 402 -11.16 17.47 -4.56
N ILE A 403 -12.00 16.60 -5.11
CA ILE A 403 -13.18 16.05 -4.42
C ILE A 403 -12.77 15.33 -3.13
N LEU A 404 -11.72 14.50 -3.19
CA LEU A 404 -11.22 13.78 -2.03
C LEU A 404 -10.54 14.69 -1.00
N GLN A 405 -9.86 15.74 -1.44
CA GLN A 405 -9.32 16.78 -0.55
C GLN A 405 -10.41 17.59 0.15
N ILE A 406 -11.47 17.97 -0.57
CA ILE A 406 -12.64 18.66 0.02
C ILE A 406 -13.29 17.75 1.08
N ARG A 407 -13.46 16.48 0.78
CA ARG A 407 -13.98 15.49 1.72
C ARG A 407 -13.10 15.41 2.98
N ALA A 408 -11.79 15.24 2.83
CA ALA A 408 -10.89 15.12 3.97
C ALA A 408 -10.92 16.36 4.88
N ARG A 409 -10.97 17.56 4.31
CA ARG A 409 -11.13 18.82 5.07
C ARG A 409 -12.46 18.90 5.80
N ARG A 410 -13.56 18.52 5.12
CA ARG A 410 -14.92 18.53 5.69
C ARG A 410 -15.01 17.56 6.87
N ASP A 411 -14.44 16.38 6.75
CA ASP A 411 -14.48 15.32 7.75
C ASP A 411 -13.43 15.52 8.87
N GLY A 412 -12.67 16.64 8.83
CA GLY A 412 -11.71 17.01 9.87
C GLY A 412 -10.48 16.10 9.94
N ILE A 413 -10.12 15.46 8.83
CA ILE A 413 -8.94 14.59 8.76
C ILE A 413 -7.68 15.46 8.88
N SER A 414 -6.98 15.34 10.00
CA SER A 414 -5.78 16.13 10.28
C SER A 414 -4.54 15.66 9.48
N ARG A 415 -4.47 14.37 9.18
CA ARG A 415 -3.40 13.75 8.38
C ARG A 415 -3.95 13.16 7.09
N VAL A 416 -4.25 14.04 6.13
CA VAL A 416 -4.87 13.66 4.85
C VAL A 416 -4.02 12.64 4.08
N VAL A 417 -2.71 12.74 4.20
CA VAL A 417 -1.75 11.83 3.53
C VAL A 417 -1.78 10.39 4.08
N GLU A 418 -2.33 10.19 5.28
CA GLU A 418 -2.52 8.87 5.89
C GLU A 418 -3.90 8.27 5.58
N ASP A 419 -4.80 9.06 5.06
CA ASP A 419 -6.17 8.65 4.84
C ASP A 419 -6.30 7.71 3.64
N GLU A 420 -6.39 6.43 3.92
CA GLU A 420 -6.61 5.35 2.95
C GLU A 420 -8.09 4.96 2.81
N SER A 421 -8.99 5.71 3.44
CA SER A 421 -10.38 5.32 3.61
C SER A 421 -11.27 5.55 2.39
N CYS A 422 -10.85 6.38 1.44
CA CYS A 422 -11.64 6.76 0.27
C CYS A 422 -10.84 6.68 -1.01
N VAL A 423 -11.38 6.00 -2.03
CA VAL A 423 -10.70 5.82 -3.31
C VAL A 423 -11.68 5.96 -4.47
N ILE A 424 -11.26 6.68 -5.50
CA ILE A 424 -11.92 6.69 -6.80
C ILE A 424 -11.05 5.87 -7.76
N VAL A 425 -11.63 4.86 -8.39
CA VAL A 425 -10.98 4.01 -9.40
C VAL A 425 -11.67 4.23 -10.73
N ARG A 426 -11.14 5.08 -11.59
CA ARG A 426 -11.64 5.19 -12.96
C ARG A 426 -11.18 4.01 -13.77
N THR A 427 -12.12 3.17 -14.19
CA THR A 427 -11.86 1.99 -15.00
C THR A 427 -11.67 2.34 -16.49
N GLY A 428 -10.83 1.58 -17.20
CA GLY A 428 -10.58 1.81 -18.62
C GLY A 428 -9.52 0.89 -19.21
N ALA A 429 -8.94 1.29 -20.34
CA ALA A 429 -7.77 0.61 -20.93
C ALA A 429 -6.58 0.61 -19.94
N GLU A 430 -6.48 1.65 -19.17
CA GLU A 430 -5.65 1.82 -17.98
C GLU A 430 -6.57 2.30 -16.85
N ASP A 431 -6.50 1.67 -15.67
CA ASP A 431 -7.23 2.19 -14.52
C ASP A 431 -6.42 3.30 -13.86
N ALA A 432 -7.11 4.36 -13.43
CA ALA A 432 -6.50 5.45 -12.70
C ALA A 432 -7.13 5.53 -11.31
N LEU A 433 -6.30 5.58 -10.29
CA LEU A 433 -6.70 5.58 -8.89
C LEU A 433 -6.35 6.91 -8.24
N TRP A 434 -7.28 7.44 -7.44
CA TRP A 434 -7.07 8.63 -6.60
C TRP A 434 -7.49 8.34 -5.17
N ALA A 435 -6.66 8.84 -4.22
CA ALA A 435 -6.95 8.83 -2.79
C ALA A 435 -6.59 10.19 -2.16
N PRO A 436 -7.05 10.47 -0.94
CA PRO A 436 -6.67 11.69 -0.23
C PRO A 436 -5.14 11.85 -0.11
N GLY A 437 -4.66 13.09 0.04
CA GLY A 437 -3.23 13.39 0.14
C GLY A 437 -2.50 13.39 -1.19
N ASP A 438 -3.21 13.75 -2.27
CA ASP A 438 -2.70 13.82 -3.65
C ASP A 438 -2.14 12.48 -4.17
N ARG A 439 -2.54 11.37 -3.56
CA ARG A 439 -2.17 10.03 -4.04
C ARG A 439 -2.84 9.75 -5.37
N HIS A 440 -2.04 9.37 -6.33
CA HIS A 440 -2.48 9.00 -7.67
C HIS A 440 -1.54 7.96 -8.25
N CYS A 441 -2.10 6.86 -8.75
CA CYS A 441 -1.35 5.84 -9.47
C CYS A 441 -2.20 5.20 -10.57
N PHE A 442 -1.57 4.37 -11.38
CA PHE A 442 -2.24 3.66 -12.47
C PHE A 442 -2.12 2.15 -12.29
N ALA A 443 -3.05 1.43 -12.90
CA ALA A 443 -2.90 0.01 -13.16
C ALA A 443 -2.87 -0.22 -14.66
N THR A 444 -1.74 -0.68 -15.14
CA THR A 444 -1.48 -0.95 -16.55
C THR A 444 -1.44 -2.44 -16.85
N GLY A 445 -1.32 -2.84 -18.10
CA GLY A 445 -1.31 -4.23 -18.51
C GLY A 445 -2.72 -4.76 -18.78
N GLY A 446 -2.92 -6.05 -18.56
CA GLY A 446 -4.14 -6.74 -18.99
C GLY A 446 -4.08 -7.14 -20.47
N HIS A 447 -5.23 -7.34 -21.08
CA HIS A 447 -5.34 -7.71 -22.49
C HIS A 447 -6.55 -7.02 -23.13
N ALA A 448 -6.45 -6.62 -24.38
CA ALA A 448 -7.52 -5.90 -25.09
C ALA A 448 -8.85 -6.68 -25.08
N ARG A 449 -8.80 -8.02 -25.03
CA ARG A 449 -10.00 -8.87 -24.95
C ARG A 449 -10.74 -8.79 -23.61
N MET A 450 -10.16 -8.16 -22.58
CA MET A 450 -10.89 -7.86 -21.34
C MET A 450 -11.96 -6.77 -21.50
N SER A 451 -12.02 -6.09 -22.65
CA SER A 451 -13.11 -5.16 -22.99
C SER A 451 -14.41 -5.92 -23.31
N VAL A 452 -14.86 -6.76 -22.39
CA VAL A 452 -16.12 -7.52 -22.46
C VAL A 452 -17.00 -7.19 -21.27
N GLY A 453 -18.32 -7.38 -21.42
CA GLY A 453 -19.26 -7.20 -20.29
C GLY A 453 -18.90 -8.09 -19.10
N GLY A 454 -18.96 -7.53 -17.90
CA GLY A 454 -18.67 -8.24 -16.66
C GLY A 454 -17.27 -8.03 -16.09
N THR A 455 -16.32 -7.45 -16.85
CA THR A 455 -14.96 -7.20 -16.34
C THR A 455 -14.95 -6.14 -15.23
N GLY A 456 -15.81 -5.10 -15.32
CA GLY A 456 -16.01 -4.13 -14.24
C GLY A 456 -16.55 -4.78 -12.96
N ASP A 457 -17.54 -5.68 -13.11
CA ASP A 457 -18.11 -6.42 -11.99
C ASP A 457 -17.05 -7.31 -11.30
N LEU A 458 -16.14 -7.93 -12.07
CA LEU A 458 -15.01 -8.67 -11.51
C LEU A 458 -14.08 -7.75 -10.70
N LEU A 459 -13.81 -6.53 -11.17
CA LEU A 459 -12.95 -5.59 -10.47
C LEU A 459 -13.57 -5.15 -9.14
N SER A 460 -14.81 -4.67 -9.19
CA SER A 460 -15.52 -4.22 -7.99
C SER A 460 -15.68 -5.35 -6.97
N GLY A 461 -15.96 -6.59 -7.43
CA GLY A 461 -16.01 -7.79 -6.61
C GLY A 461 -14.66 -8.14 -5.97
N CYS A 462 -13.57 -8.09 -6.74
CA CYS A 462 -12.22 -8.33 -6.23
C CYS A 462 -11.85 -7.33 -5.13
N ILE A 463 -12.02 -6.02 -5.38
CA ILE A 463 -11.77 -4.96 -4.40
C ILE A 463 -12.63 -5.16 -3.14
N ALA A 464 -13.93 -5.44 -3.31
CA ALA A 464 -14.85 -5.67 -2.20
C ALA A 464 -14.45 -6.88 -1.35
N GLY A 465 -14.02 -7.97 -1.99
CA GLY A 465 -13.50 -9.16 -1.30
C GLY A 465 -12.24 -8.88 -0.48
N LEU A 466 -11.32 -8.03 -0.98
CA LEU A 466 -10.11 -7.62 -0.28
C LEU A 466 -10.43 -6.69 0.92
N ILE A 467 -11.37 -5.75 0.76
CA ILE A 467 -11.83 -4.88 1.86
C ILE A 467 -12.54 -5.71 2.93
N ALA A 468 -13.37 -6.67 2.55
CA ALA A 468 -14.04 -7.56 3.51
C ALA A 468 -13.04 -8.38 4.36
N GLN A 469 -11.83 -8.63 3.84
CA GLN A 469 -10.72 -9.27 4.56
C GLN A 469 -9.94 -8.32 5.47
N GLY A 470 -10.28 -7.02 5.50
CA GLY A 470 -9.66 -6.01 6.35
C GLY A 470 -8.57 -5.16 5.70
N MET A 471 -8.40 -5.24 4.39
CA MET A 471 -7.52 -4.29 3.69
C MET A 471 -8.15 -2.89 3.67
N SER A 472 -7.30 -1.85 3.73
CA SER A 472 -7.77 -0.48 3.50
C SER A 472 -8.31 -0.31 2.07
N PRO A 473 -9.24 0.61 1.83
CA PRO A 473 -9.71 0.92 0.48
C PRO A 473 -8.59 1.20 -0.53
N TRP A 474 -7.54 1.93 -0.13
CA TRP A 474 -6.38 2.19 -1.00
C TRP A 474 -5.60 0.93 -1.35
N ALA A 475 -5.21 0.14 -0.35
CA ALA A 475 -4.47 -1.09 -0.56
C ALA A 475 -5.27 -2.11 -1.39
N ALA A 476 -6.57 -2.26 -1.09
CA ALA A 476 -7.47 -3.16 -1.80
C ALA A 476 -7.69 -2.74 -3.27
N SER A 477 -7.82 -1.43 -3.53
CA SER A 477 -7.98 -0.91 -4.90
C SER A 477 -6.73 -1.15 -5.73
N ARG A 478 -5.54 -0.86 -5.19
CA ARG A 478 -4.27 -1.10 -5.88
C ARG A 478 -4.07 -2.57 -6.20
N LEU A 479 -4.21 -3.45 -5.20
CA LEU A 479 -4.08 -4.89 -5.40
C LEU A 479 -5.16 -5.44 -6.35
N GLY A 480 -6.41 -5.04 -6.19
CA GLY A 480 -7.53 -5.48 -7.03
C GLY A 480 -7.34 -5.15 -8.51
N CYS A 481 -6.92 -3.91 -8.81
CA CYS A 481 -6.65 -3.48 -10.19
C CYS A 481 -5.46 -4.26 -10.79
N ALA A 482 -4.33 -4.34 -10.09
CA ALA A 482 -3.15 -5.07 -10.57
C ALA A 482 -3.46 -6.56 -10.79
N LEU A 483 -4.14 -7.16 -9.82
CA LEU A 483 -4.47 -8.59 -9.82
C LEU A 483 -5.42 -8.94 -10.96
N LEU A 484 -6.51 -8.16 -11.15
CA LEU A 484 -7.45 -8.43 -12.24
C LEU A 484 -6.78 -8.29 -13.61
N ARG A 485 -5.93 -7.29 -13.81
CA ARG A 485 -5.21 -7.09 -15.06
C ARG A 485 -4.25 -8.23 -15.36
N ALA A 486 -3.46 -8.65 -14.39
CA ALA A 486 -2.56 -9.78 -14.55
C ALA A 486 -3.32 -11.10 -14.78
N ALA A 487 -4.40 -11.33 -14.03
CA ALA A 487 -5.27 -12.49 -14.20
C ALA A 487 -5.93 -12.53 -15.59
N GLY A 488 -6.43 -11.39 -16.06
CA GLY A 488 -7.02 -11.26 -17.39
C GLY A 488 -6.00 -11.48 -18.53
N ALA A 489 -4.79 -10.98 -18.37
CA ALA A 489 -3.71 -11.28 -19.31
C ALA A 489 -3.37 -12.78 -19.34
N SER A 490 -3.31 -13.43 -18.17
CA SER A 490 -3.09 -14.87 -18.05
C SER A 490 -4.23 -15.68 -18.68
N ALA A 491 -5.49 -15.31 -18.45
CA ALA A 491 -6.65 -15.94 -19.06
C ALA A 491 -6.66 -15.76 -20.59
N ALA A 492 -6.25 -14.59 -21.08
CA ALA A 492 -6.18 -14.33 -22.52
C ALA A 492 -5.18 -15.22 -23.25
N VAL A 493 -4.10 -15.65 -22.57
CA VAL A 493 -3.15 -16.64 -23.14
C VAL A 493 -3.84 -18.00 -23.36
N GLU A 494 -4.74 -18.39 -22.44
CA GLU A 494 -5.44 -19.68 -22.50
C GLU A 494 -6.63 -19.65 -23.48
N TYR A 495 -7.45 -18.59 -23.45
CA TYR A 495 -8.72 -18.51 -24.20
C TYR A 495 -8.64 -17.67 -25.48
N GLY A 496 -7.61 -16.89 -25.67
CA GLY A 496 -7.40 -16.07 -26.87
C GLY A 496 -8.59 -15.15 -27.17
N PRO A 497 -9.02 -15.07 -28.44
CA PRO A 497 -10.17 -14.25 -28.83
C PRO A 497 -11.51 -14.65 -28.19
N GLY A 498 -11.62 -15.88 -27.65
CA GLY A 498 -12.81 -16.40 -26.99
C GLY A 498 -12.96 -16.00 -25.52
N LEU A 499 -11.99 -15.29 -24.94
CA LEU A 499 -12.02 -14.87 -23.54
C LEU A 499 -13.34 -14.16 -23.18
N SER A 500 -13.96 -14.63 -22.11
CA SER A 500 -15.11 -14.03 -21.44
C SER A 500 -14.78 -13.64 -19.99
N ALA A 501 -15.62 -12.83 -19.35
CA ALA A 501 -15.41 -12.44 -17.96
C ALA A 501 -15.41 -13.65 -17.00
N SER A 502 -16.20 -14.68 -17.29
CA SER A 502 -16.29 -15.90 -16.47
C SER A 502 -15.02 -16.75 -16.48
N ASP A 503 -14.11 -16.54 -17.43
CA ASP A 503 -12.84 -17.28 -17.51
C ASP A 503 -11.75 -16.70 -16.59
N VAL A 504 -11.91 -15.45 -16.14
CA VAL A 504 -10.88 -14.72 -15.38
C VAL A 504 -10.77 -15.14 -13.89
N PRO A 505 -11.86 -15.44 -13.15
CA PRO A 505 -11.78 -15.71 -11.71
C PRO A 505 -10.77 -16.79 -11.28
N PRO A 506 -10.62 -17.94 -11.94
CA PRO A 506 -9.59 -18.92 -11.58
C PRO A 506 -8.16 -18.37 -11.69
N HIS A 507 -7.93 -17.46 -12.62
CA HIS A 507 -6.62 -16.80 -12.82
C HIS A 507 -6.33 -15.78 -11.74
N ILE A 508 -7.34 -15.13 -11.12
CA ILE A 508 -7.18 -14.26 -9.95
C ILE A 508 -6.49 -15.04 -8.82
N ALA A 509 -7.03 -16.21 -8.46
CA ALA A 509 -6.46 -17.02 -7.38
C ALA A 509 -5.03 -17.49 -7.68
N ARG A 510 -4.75 -17.90 -8.92
CA ARG A 510 -3.40 -18.35 -9.34
C ARG A 510 -2.39 -17.21 -9.27
N THR A 511 -2.76 -16.04 -9.78
CA THR A 511 -1.88 -14.85 -9.77
C THR A 511 -1.60 -14.38 -8.34
N LEU A 512 -2.61 -14.33 -7.49
CA LEU A 512 -2.45 -13.96 -6.08
C LEU A 512 -1.51 -14.95 -5.35
N ALA A 513 -1.73 -16.24 -5.53
CA ALA A 513 -0.87 -17.28 -4.94
C ALA A 513 0.59 -17.16 -5.42
N GLN A 514 0.80 -16.85 -6.71
CA GLN A 514 2.14 -16.63 -7.26
C GLN A 514 2.82 -15.42 -6.63
N TRP A 515 2.11 -14.31 -6.48
CA TRP A 515 2.67 -13.08 -5.89
C TRP A 515 2.97 -13.25 -4.40
N MET A 516 2.08 -13.90 -3.65
CA MET A 516 2.29 -14.20 -2.23
C MET A 516 3.41 -15.25 -2.00
N GLY A 517 3.59 -16.21 -2.91
CA GLY A 517 4.64 -17.22 -2.81
C GLY A 517 6.05 -16.67 -3.04
N GLN A 518 6.18 -15.58 -3.80
CA GLN A 518 7.46 -14.89 -3.96
C GLN A 518 7.97 -14.21 -2.68
N ASP A 519 7.06 -13.87 -1.74
CA ASP A 519 7.42 -13.29 -0.44
C ASP A 519 7.85 -14.35 0.58
N ALA A 520 7.30 -15.56 0.51
CA ALA A 520 7.64 -16.63 1.45
C ALA A 520 9.13 -17.07 1.37
N ASP A 521 9.74 -16.95 0.19
CA ASP A 521 11.16 -17.26 -0.04
C ASP A 521 12.11 -16.12 0.42
N ARG A 522 11.58 -14.93 0.74
CA ARG A 522 12.37 -13.77 1.20
C ARG A 522 12.43 -13.64 2.72
N ASP A 523 11.44 -14.16 3.43
CA ASP A 523 11.36 -14.12 4.90
C ASP A 523 11.91 -15.41 5.55
N ALA A 524 12.30 -16.43 4.76
CA ALA A 524 12.96 -17.64 5.20
C ALA A 524 14.49 -17.52 5.13
#